data_ff59d354d4f1058b50fdfa41e1a894d3
#
_entry.id   ff59d354d4f1058b50fdfa41e1a894d3
#
_cell.length_a   1.000
_cell.length_b   1.000
_cell.length_c   1.000
_cell.angle_alpha   90.00
_cell.angle_beta   90.00
_cell.angle_gamma   90.00
#
_symmetry.space_group_name_H-M   'P 1'
#
loop_
_entity.id
_entity.type
_entity.pdbx_description
1 polymer ?
#
loop_
_entity_poly.entity_id
_entity_poly.type
_entity_poly.pdbx_seq_one_letter_code
_entity_poly.pdbx_strand_id
1 'polypeptide(L)'
;MRYGFTTGSCAAAAAAAACYMLLTGRKKEEMTILTPKGISYTAKLVDISINESSAACAIVKDGGDDPDITTGAHIVAEVAFLQKESLQKESRQKDKTDAVQQIIIRGGKGVGRVTKPGLDQPVGEAAINHVPREMIEKEVRRICALCDYNGKLQVTISVPEGEEIAQKTFNPRLGITGGISILGTSGIVEPMSSQALLDTIQVELRQKKAMGQQMIAVTP
;
A
#
# COMPACT_ATOMS: atom_id res chain seq x y z
N MET A 1 -14.86 9.21 19.85
CA MET A 1 -13.69 8.53 19.28
C MET A 1 -13.51 8.98 17.84
N ARG A 2 -12.32 9.45 17.51
CA ARG A 2 -11.95 9.91 16.17
C ARG A 2 -11.37 8.73 15.36
N TYR A 3 -11.92 8.48 14.19
CA TYR A 3 -11.38 7.51 13.26
C TYR A 3 -10.03 7.96 12.71
N GLY A 4 -9.16 6.99 12.43
CA GLY A 4 -7.93 7.17 11.66
C GLY A 4 -8.07 6.62 10.26
N PHE A 5 -6.95 6.65 9.50
CA PHE A 5 -6.87 6.09 8.15
C PHE A 5 -5.76 5.06 8.06
N THR A 6 -6.01 4.01 7.29
CA THR A 6 -5.08 2.88 7.15
C THR A 6 -3.84 3.24 6.33
N THR A 7 -2.77 2.46 6.46
CA THR A 7 -1.60 2.57 5.57
C THR A 7 -1.98 2.46 4.10
N GLY A 8 -3.01 1.64 3.78
CA GLY A 8 -3.54 1.51 2.43
C GLY A 8 -4.18 2.79 1.91
N SER A 9 -4.97 3.50 2.73
CA SER A 9 -5.57 4.78 2.36
C SER A 9 -4.51 5.86 2.14
N CYS A 10 -3.50 5.93 3.02
CA CYS A 10 -2.38 6.85 2.83
C CYS A 10 -1.61 6.56 1.54
N ALA A 11 -1.32 5.28 1.27
CA ALA A 11 -0.62 4.87 0.04
C ALA A 11 -1.42 5.22 -1.23
N ALA A 12 -2.74 4.98 -1.23
CA ALA A 12 -3.59 5.30 -2.37
C ALA A 12 -3.69 6.82 -2.63
N ALA A 13 -3.84 7.62 -1.57
CA ALA A 13 -3.90 9.08 -1.69
C ALA A 13 -2.55 9.65 -2.13
N ALA A 14 -1.43 9.17 -1.58
CA ALA A 14 -0.09 9.57 -1.99
C ALA A 14 0.18 9.19 -3.47
N ALA A 15 -0.19 7.98 -3.89
CA ALA A 15 -0.04 7.53 -5.28
C ALA A 15 -0.88 8.37 -6.27
N ALA A 16 -2.13 8.69 -5.90
CA ALA A 16 -2.97 9.58 -6.71
C ALA A 16 -2.34 10.97 -6.86
N ALA A 17 -1.81 11.53 -5.77
CA ALA A 17 -1.17 12.84 -5.78
C ALA A 17 0.11 12.84 -6.61
N ALA A 18 0.99 11.85 -6.41
CA ALA A 18 2.22 11.69 -7.18
C ALA A 18 1.92 11.51 -8.68
N CYS A 19 0.93 10.70 -9.03
CA CYS A 19 0.47 10.53 -10.41
C CYS A 19 -0.01 11.85 -11.02
N TYR A 20 -0.84 12.60 -10.30
CA TYR A 20 -1.28 13.92 -10.75
C TYR A 20 -0.11 14.87 -11.01
N MET A 21 0.82 14.95 -10.05
CA MET A 21 1.99 15.83 -10.16
C MET A 21 2.90 15.41 -11.31
N LEU A 22 3.10 14.11 -11.53
CA LEU A 22 3.88 13.61 -12.67
C LEU A 22 3.26 13.98 -14.01
N LEU A 23 1.95 13.76 -14.17
CA LEU A 23 1.28 13.96 -15.46
C LEU A 23 1.01 15.43 -15.79
N THR A 24 0.89 16.29 -14.78
CA THR A 24 0.56 17.71 -14.98
C THR A 24 1.73 18.67 -14.77
N GLY A 25 2.80 18.22 -14.09
CA GLY A 25 3.89 19.07 -13.62
C GLY A 25 3.48 20.06 -12.51
N ARG A 26 2.25 19.98 -12.00
CA ARG A 26 1.71 20.94 -11.02
C ARG A 26 1.81 20.36 -9.62
N LYS A 27 2.41 21.13 -8.69
CA LYS A 27 2.45 20.79 -7.28
C LYS A 27 1.03 20.73 -6.70
N LYS A 28 0.81 19.75 -5.83
CA LYS A 28 -0.42 19.58 -5.05
C LYS A 28 -0.07 19.52 -3.57
N GLU A 29 -0.92 20.09 -2.71
CA GLU A 29 -0.65 20.17 -1.26
C GLU A 29 -1.53 19.21 -0.46
N GLU A 30 -2.63 18.76 -1.06
CA GLU A 30 -3.55 17.79 -0.47
C GLU A 30 -4.18 16.91 -1.55
N MET A 31 -4.62 15.72 -1.17
CA MET A 31 -5.34 14.79 -2.05
C MET A 31 -6.53 14.19 -1.32
N THR A 32 -7.68 14.19 -2.01
CA THR A 32 -8.90 13.54 -1.52
C THR A 32 -9.16 12.26 -2.32
N ILE A 33 -9.40 11.17 -1.60
CA ILE A 33 -9.84 9.89 -2.16
C ILE A 33 -11.10 9.40 -1.44
N LEU A 34 -11.79 8.43 -2.03
CA LEU A 34 -12.90 7.73 -1.38
C LEU A 34 -12.40 6.38 -0.88
N THR A 35 -12.54 6.13 0.43
CA THR A 35 -12.17 4.84 1.02
C THR A 35 -13.16 3.74 0.62
N PRO A 36 -12.83 2.44 0.73
CA PRO A 36 -13.76 1.34 0.50
C PRO A 36 -15.04 1.42 1.35
N LYS A 37 -14.94 1.98 2.56
CA LYS A 37 -16.13 2.25 3.41
C LYS A 37 -17.00 3.41 2.95
N GLY A 38 -16.63 4.12 1.88
CA GLY A 38 -17.37 5.28 1.35
C GLY A 38 -17.11 6.60 2.10
N ILE A 39 -16.08 6.66 2.94
CA ILE A 39 -15.68 7.85 3.67
C ILE A 39 -14.64 8.61 2.86
N SER A 40 -14.85 9.92 2.66
CA SER A 40 -13.85 10.79 2.05
C SER A 40 -12.65 10.97 2.97
N TYR A 41 -11.46 10.78 2.41
CA TYR A 41 -10.18 11.01 3.06
C TYR A 41 -9.42 12.11 2.35
N THR A 42 -9.24 13.25 3.01
CA THR A 42 -8.39 14.34 2.53
C THR A 42 -7.09 14.34 3.32
N ALA A 43 -5.99 14.06 2.66
CA ALA A 43 -4.66 14.00 3.25
C ALA A 43 -3.80 15.17 2.81
N LYS A 44 -3.05 15.76 3.76
CA LYS A 44 -1.98 16.72 3.46
C LYS A 44 -0.76 15.99 2.96
N LEU A 45 -0.10 16.57 1.96
CA LEU A 45 1.09 16.00 1.33
C LEU A 45 2.33 16.67 1.91
N VAL A 46 3.34 15.85 2.20
CA VAL A 46 4.67 16.28 2.64
C VAL A 46 5.74 15.65 1.73
N ASP A 47 6.99 16.07 1.84
CA ASP A 47 8.14 15.51 1.12
C ASP A 47 7.93 15.42 -0.39
N ILE A 48 7.37 16.49 -0.97
CA ILE A 48 6.99 16.52 -2.39
C ILE A 48 8.23 16.70 -3.25
N SER A 49 8.41 15.82 -4.24
CA SER A 49 9.39 15.96 -5.30
C SER A 49 8.75 15.71 -6.67
N ILE A 50 9.13 16.50 -7.67
CA ILE A 50 8.64 16.39 -9.04
C ILE A 50 9.85 16.47 -9.97
N ASN A 51 10.04 15.45 -10.81
CA ASN A 51 11.08 15.35 -11.81
C ASN A 51 10.43 15.08 -13.18
N GLU A 52 11.23 15.10 -14.25
CA GLU A 52 10.73 14.84 -15.63
C GLU A 52 10.16 13.44 -15.80
N SER A 53 10.68 12.44 -15.08
CA SER A 53 10.31 11.02 -15.24
C SER A 53 9.58 10.43 -14.04
N SER A 54 9.56 11.10 -12.88
CA SER A 54 8.90 10.65 -11.67
C SER A 54 8.42 11.81 -10.81
N ALA A 55 7.42 11.53 -9.98
CA ALA A 55 7.02 12.40 -8.88
C ALA A 55 6.76 11.57 -7.63
N ALA A 56 7.04 12.14 -6.47
CA ALA A 56 6.82 11.49 -5.19
C ALA A 56 6.24 12.46 -4.16
N CYS A 57 5.51 11.90 -3.21
CA CYS A 57 5.10 12.61 -2.00
C CYS A 57 4.86 11.62 -0.86
N ALA A 58 4.81 12.12 0.35
CA ALA A 58 4.47 11.35 1.53
C ALA A 58 3.18 11.87 2.19
N ILE A 59 2.54 10.99 2.94
CA ILE A 59 1.44 11.30 3.85
C ILE A 59 1.84 10.80 5.24
N VAL A 60 1.77 11.67 6.23
CA VAL A 60 1.95 11.29 7.63
C VAL A 60 0.69 10.56 8.09
N LYS A 61 0.84 9.29 8.46
CA LYS A 61 -0.30 8.47 8.88
C LYS A 61 -0.89 8.96 10.21
N ASP A 62 -2.19 9.12 10.23
CA ASP A 62 -2.98 9.42 11.42
C ASP A 62 -3.90 8.23 11.75
N GLY A 63 -3.62 7.57 12.86
CA GLY A 63 -4.39 6.42 13.37
C GLY A 63 -5.66 6.81 14.13
N GLY A 64 -5.98 8.11 14.26
CA GLY A 64 -7.08 8.57 15.10
C GLY A 64 -6.81 8.38 16.58
N ASP A 65 -7.81 7.95 17.31
CA ASP A 65 -7.70 7.64 18.75
C ASP A 65 -7.24 6.19 19.02
N ASP A 66 -6.91 5.43 17.95
CA ASP A 66 -6.37 4.08 18.07
C ASP A 66 -4.89 4.12 18.47
N PRO A 67 -4.42 3.26 19.41
CA PRO A 67 -3.02 3.15 19.78
C PRO A 67 -2.18 2.45 18.69
N ASP A 68 -2.39 2.79 17.44
CA ASP A 68 -1.71 2.22 16.29
C ASP A 68 -0.26 2.68 16.24
N ILE A 69 0.65 1.71 16.29
CA ILE A 69 2.10 1.93 16.30
C ILE A 69 2.62 2.56 15.01
N THR A 70 1.83 2.49 13.92
CA THR A 70 2.17 3.11 12.63
C THR A 70 1.73 4.58 12.53
N THR A 71 1.10 5.14 13.57
CA THR A 71 0.77 6.56 13.64
C THR A 71 2.04 7.40 13.58
N GLY A 72 2.06 8.42 12.73
CA GLY A 72 3.24 9.27 12.49
C GLY A 72 4.17 8.75 11.39
N ALA A 73 4.02 7.52 10.90
CA ALA A 73 4.85 6.99 9.82
C ALA A 73 4.58 7.74 8.50
N HIS A 74 5.66 8.01 7.75
CA HIS A 74 5.59 8.59 6.41
C HIS A 74 5.28 7.50 5.38
N ILE A 75 4.09 7.52 4.81
CA ILE A 75 3.70 6.63 3.72
C ILE A 75 3.99 7.35 2.41
N VAL A 76 5.09 6.96 1.77
CA VAL A 76 5.60 7.57 0.54
C VAL A 76 5.07 6.80 -0.66
N ALA A 77 4.62 7.53 -1.68
CA ALA A 77 4.40 6.98 -3.01
C ALA A 77 5.24 7.74 -4.04
N GLU A 78 6.00 7.01 -4.82
CA GLU A 78 6.64 7.47 -6.03
C GLU A 78 5.94 6.88 -7.24
N VAL A 79 5.59 7.73 -8.21
CA VAL A 79 5.05 7.32 -9.50
C VAL A 79 6.03 7.73 -10.59
N ALA A 80 6.40 6.77 -11.45
CA ALA A 80 7.35 6.97 -12.53
C ALA A 80 6.82 6.42 -13.85
N PHE A 81 7.24 7.03 -14.96
CA PHE A 81 6.99 6.46 -16.29
C PHE A 81 7.80 5.18 -16.45
N LEU A 82 7.15 4.10 -16.90
CA LEU A 82 7.84 2.87 -17.28
C LEU A 82 8.50 3.04 -18.66
N GLN A 83 9.83 3.02 -18.67
CA GLN A 83 10.61 3.02 -19.91
C GLN A 83 10.54 1.64 -20.57
N LYS A 84 10.54 1.61 -21.92
CA LYS A 84 10.43 0.36 -22.71
C LYS A 84 11.52 -0.67 -22.43
N GLU A 85 12.67 -0.28 -21.91
CA GLU A 85 13.80 -1.17 -21.63
C GLU A 85 13.63 -2.03 -20.37
N SER A 86 12.84 -1.60 -19.39
CA SER A 86 12.60 -2.37 -18.16
C SER A 86 11.68 -3.58 -18.34
N LEU A 87 10.98 -3.66 -19.47
CA LEU A 87 10.03 -4.72 -19.78
C LEU A 87 10.68 -6.02 -20.30
N GLN A 88 11.96 -6.00 -20.69
CA GLN A 88 12.61 -7.19 -21.28
C GLN A 88 12.97 -8.28 -20.26
N LYS A 89 12.95 -7.98 -18.96
CA LYS A 89 13.29 -8.97 -17.92
C LYS A 89 12.09 -9.73 -17.35
N GLU A 90 10.86 -9.24 -17.51
CA GLU A 90 9.66 -9.84 -16.91
C GLU A 90 8.66 -10.47 -17.90
N SER A 91 8.82 -10.23 -19.21
CA SER A 91 7.86 -10.71 -20.22
C SER A 91 8.27 -12.01 -20.90
N ARG A 92 8.31 -13.14 -20.15
CA ARG A 92 8.32 -14.47 -20.77
C ARG A 92 6.95 -15.18 -20.81
N GLN A 93 5.89 -14.56 -20.30
CA GLN A 93 4.52 -15.10 -20.43
C GLN A 93 3.49 -14.00 -20.21
N LYS A 94 2.93 -13.43 -21.26
CA LYS A 94 1.49 -13.22 -21.45
C LYS A 94 1.19 -12.48 -22.76
N ASP A 95 0.13 -12.95 -23.38
CA ASP A 95 -0.44 -12.67 -24.68
C ASP A 95 -0.49 -11.20 -25.12
N LYS A 96 -0.31 -11.02 -26.44
CA LYS A 96 -0.63 -9.82 -27.20
C LYS A 96 -2.15 -9.64 -27.22
N THR A 97 -2.70 -8.94 -26.25
CA THR A 97 -4.07 -8.42 -26.31
C THR A 97 -4.10 -7.05 -25.66
N ASP A 98 -4.48 -6.06 -26.47
CA ASP A 98 -4.88 -4.68 -26.15
C ASP A 98 -3.94 -3.82 -25.31
N ALA A 99 -3.76 -2.58 -25.76
CA ALA A 99 -3.04 -1.48 -25.07
C ALA A 99 -3.80 -1.05 -23.80
N VAL A 100 -3.97 -1.97 -22.85
CA VAL A 100 -4.51 -1.66 -21.54
C VAL A 100 -3.44 -0.91 -20.77
N GLN A 101 -3.77 0.26 -20.26
CA GLN A 101 -2.96 1.01 -19.33
C GLN A 101 -2.43 0.09 -18.21
N GLN A 102 -1.12 -0.09 -18.16
CA GLN A 102 -0.48 -0.98 -17.18
C GLN A 102 0.06 -0.16 -16.00
N ILE A 103 -0.40 -0.49 -14.80
CA ILE A 103 0.09 0.07 -13.54
C ILE A 103 0.78 -1.06 -12.77
N ILE A 104 2.08 -0.88 -12.49
CA ILE A 104 2.87 -1.84 -11.72
C ILE A 104 3.06 -1.28 -10.31
N ILE A 105 2.62 -2.01 -9.28
CA ILE A 105 2.75 -1.60 -7.88
C ILE A 105 3.86 -2.41 -7.23
N ARG A 106 4.85 -1.72 -6.67
CA ARG A 106 6.01 -2.29 -5.99
C ARG A 106 6.15 -1.80 -4.55
N GLY A 107 6.72 -2.63 -3.68
CA GLY A 107 7.18 -2.21 -2.36
C GLY A 107 8.64 -1.75 -2.44
N GLY A 108 8.88 -0.57 -1.89
CA GLY A 108 10.20 0.04 -1.71
C GLY A 108 10.71 -0.14 -0.27
N LYS A 109 11.60 0.76 0.15
CA LYS A 109 12.22 0.74 1.48
C LYS A 109 11.16 0.74 2.59
N GLY A 110 11.32 -0.12 3.60
CA GLY A 110 10.47 -0.21 4.78
C GLY A 110 9.07 -0.78 4.56
N VAL A 111 8.74 -1.19 3.32
CA VAL A 111 7.61 -2.08 3.04
C VAL A 111 8.10 -3.51 3.14
N GLY A 112 7.47 -4.30 4.01
CA GLY A 112 7.87 -5.67 4.28
C GLY A 112 7.73 -6.59 3.06
N ARG A 113 8.46 -7.69 3.08
CA ARG A 113 8.37 -8.76 2.09
C ARG A 113 7.86 -10.03 2.75
N VAL A 114 6.95 -10.70 2.10
CA VAL A 114 6.35 -11.96 2.58
C VAL A 114 7.37 -13.09 2.44
N THR A 115 7.63 -13.83 3.53
CA THR A 115 8.56 -14.95 3.57
C THR A 115 7.91 -16.30 3.94
N LYS A 116 6.64 -16.28 4.40
CA LYS A 116 5.88 -17.48 4.78
C LYS A 116 4.56 -17.56 4.02
N PRO A 117 4.07 -18.75 3.69
CA PRO A 117 2.78 -18.92 3.02
C PRO A 117 1.61 -18.59 3.96
N GLY A 118 0.40 -18.40 3.38
CA GLY A 118 -0.84 -18.20 4.13
C GLY A 118 -1.17 -16.75 4.43
N LEU A 119 -0.36 -15.80 3.96
CA LEU A 119 -0.65 -14.38 3.96
C LEU A 119 -1.41 -13.96 2.69
N ASP A 120 -1.84 -12.71 2.66
CA ASP A 120 -2.57 -12.12 1.53
C ASP A 120 -1.76 -12.16 0.22
N GLN A 121 -0.47 -11.86 0.31
CA GLN A 121 0.44 -11.89 -0.83
C GLN A 121 1.29 -13.16 -0.86
N PRO A 122 1.68 -13.64 -2.05
CA PRO A 122 2.59 -14.77 -2.19
C PRO A 122 3.96 -14.53 -1.55
N VAL A 123 4.65 -15.63 -1.23
CA VAL A 123 6.04 -15.58 -0.75
C VAL A 123 6.93 -14.91 -1.80
N GLY A 124 7.76 -13.98 -1.35
CA GLY A 124 8.65 -13.17 -2.20
C GLY A 124 8.05 -11.82 -2.60
N GLU A 125 6.74 -11.62 -2.49
CA GLU A 125 6.08 -10.37 -2.85
C GLU A 125 6.14 -9.32 -1.71
N ALA A 126 5.98 -8.05 -2.09
CA ALA A 126 5.83 -6.97 -1.12
C ALA A 126 4.53 -7.13 -0.33
N ALA A 127 4.59 -6.89 0.98
CA ALA A 127 3.45 -6.97 1.88
C ALA A 127 2.49 -5.78 1.70
N ILE A 128 1.99 -5.60 0.48
CA ILE A 128 0.93 -4.67 0.10
C ILE A 128 -0.29 -5.52 -0.21
N ASN A 129 -1.26 -5.56 0.70
CA ASN A 129 -2.43 -6.42 0.59
C ASN A 129 -3.30 -6.08 -0.63
N HIS A 130 -4.20 -6.99 -1.04
CA HIS A 130 -5.00 -6.83 -2.25
C HIS A 130 -5.86 -5.56 -2.23
N VAL A 131 -6.59 -5.26 -1.13
CA VAL A 131 -7.43 -4.05 -1.05
C VAL A 131 -6.61 -2.76 -1.21
N PRO A 132 -5.50 -2.51 -0.50
CA PRO A 132 -4.58 -1.40 -0.81
C PRO A 132 -4.11 -1.35 -2.26
N ARG A 133 -3.77 -2.50 -2.88
CA ARG A 133 -3.38 -2.54 -4.30
C ARG A 133 -4.52 -2.07 -5.20
N GLU A 134 -5.73 -2.56 -4.98
CA GLU A 134 -6.93 -2.12 -5.71
C GLU A 134 -7.21 -0.62 -5.52
N MET A 135 -7.08 -0.11 -4.29
CA MET A 135 -7.23 1.33 -4.01
C MET A 135 -6.21 2.17 -4.76
N ILE A 136 -4.93 1.78 -4.71
CA ILE A 136 -3.85 2.47 -5.43
C ILE A 136 -4.13 2.46 -6.94
N GLU A 137 -4.42 1.29 -7.50
CA GLU A 137 -4.68 1.13 -8.92
C GLU A 137 -5.89 1.95 -9.38
N LYS A 138 -7.01 1.90 -8.65
CA LYS A 138 -8.21 2.67 -8.91
C LYS A 138 -7.95 4.17 -8.93
N GLU A 139 -7.25 4.68 -7.93
CA GLU A 139 -6.99 6.11 -7.82
C GLU A 139 -5.98 6.59 -8.88
N VAL A 140 -4.94 5.83 -9.17
CA VAL A 140 -4.00 6.14 -10.24
C VAL A 140 -4.70 6.13 -11.60
N ARG A 141 -5.55 5.12 -11.90
CA ARG A 141 -6.37 5.08 -13.13
C ARG A 141 -7.30 6.28 -13.24
N ARG A 142 -7.93 6.69 -12.14
CA ARG A 142 -8.78 7.88 -12.08
C ARG A 142 -7.99 9.14 -12.50
N ILE A 143 -6.79 9.32 -12.00
CA ILE A 143 -5.93 10.46 -12.36
C ILE A 143 -5.48 10.37 -13.83
N CYS A 144 -5.08 9.19 -14.28
CA CYS A 144 -4.72 8.98 -15.68
C CYS A 144 -5.86 9.35 -16.64
N ALA A 145 -7.09 8.94 -16.30
CA ALA A 145 -8.28 9.30 -17.09
C ALA A 145 -8.54 10.81 -17.10
N LEU A 146 -8.33 11.51 -15.98
CA LEU A 146 -8.45 12.97 -15.90
C LEU A 146 -7.40 13.72 -16.73
N CYS A 147 -6.25 13.08 -17.00
CA CYS A 147 -5.13 13.66 -17.75
C CYS A 147 -5.01 13.09 -19.17
N ASP A 148 -5.98 12.31 -19.65
CA ASP A 148 -5.96 11.61 -20.95
C ASP A 148 -4.68 10.78 -21.18
N TYR A 149 -4.11 10.21 -20.09
CA TYR A 149 -2.89 9.42 -20.13
C TYR A 149 -3.17 7.93 -20.19
N ASN A 150 -2.65 7.25 -21.24
CA ASN A 150 -2.84 5.81 -21.49
C ASN A 150 -1.51 5.02 -21.46
N GLY A 151 -0.44 5.62 -20.99
CA GLY A 151 0.88 4.97 -20.90
C GLY A 151 1.01 4.03 -19.70
N LYS A 152 2.21 3.50 -19.53
CA LYS A 152 2.54 2.58 -18.43
C LYS A 152 3.20 3.33 -17.27
N LEU A 153 2.78 3.03 -16.05
CA LEU A 153 3.30 3.64 -14.82
C LEU A 153 3.78 2.58 -13.84
N GLN A 154 4.82 2.91 -13.10
CA GLN A 154 5.23 2.19 -11.89
C GLN A 154 4.90 3.04 -10.67
N VAL A 155 4.27 2.42 -9.67
CA VAL A 155 4.00 3.00 -8.35
C VAL A 155 4.85 2.25 -7.33
N THR A 156 5.75 2.96 -6.65
CA THR A 156 6.57 2.39 -5.57
C THR A 156 6.10 2.97 -4.24
N ILE A 157 5.65 2.10 -3.33
CA ILE A 157 5.25 2.48 -1.97
C ILE A 157 6.41 2.22 -1.03
N SER A 158 6.79 3.22 -0.24
CA SER A 158 7.87 3.13 0.75
C SER A 158 7.42 3.69 2.10
N VAL A 159 8.04 3.21 3.16
CA VAL A 159 7.85 3.72 4.52
C VAL A 159 9.24 3.84 5.16
N PRO A 160 9.89 5.01 5.10
CA PRO A 160 11.29 5.16 5.52
C PRO A 160 11.62 4.59 6.89
N GLU A 161 10.69 4.72 7.85
CA GLU A 161 10.79 4.23 9.24
C GLU A 161 10.27 2.79 9.39
N GLY A 162 9.81 2.16 8.30
CA GLY A 162 9.05 0.91 8.33
C GLY A 162 9.80 -0.28 8.89
N GLU A 163 11.12 -0.36 8.71
CA GLU A 163 11.93 -1.44 9.28
C GLU A 163 11.98 -1.37 10.82
N GLU A 164 12.12 -0.16 11.37
CA GLU A 164 12.13 0.06 12.82
C GLU A 164 10.75 -0.17 13.43
N ILE A 165 9.70 0.36 12.79
CA ILE A 165 8.31 0.19 13.22
C ILE A 165 7.93 -1.30 13.21
N ALA A 166 8.34 -2.06 12.20
CA ALA A 166 8.02 -3.47 12.06
C ALA A 166 8.47 -4.32 13.25
N GLN A 167 9.59 -3.95 13.89
CA GLN A 167 10.09 -4.67 15.09
C GLN A 167 9.12 -4.62 16.27
N LYS A 168 8.25 -3.61 16.31
CA LYS A 168 7.24 -3.39 17.35
C LYS A 168 5.86 -3.95 16.95
N THR A 169 5.74 -4.61 15.80
CA THR A 169 4.50 -5.19 15.25
C THR A 169 4.54 -6.72 15.27
N PHE A 170 3.43 -7.36 14.88
CA PHE A 170 3.39 -8.81 14.66
C PHE A 170 4.02 -9.27 13.34
N ASN A 171 4.47 -8.35 12.46
CA ASN A 171 5.01 -8.69 11.15
C ASN A 171 6.14 -9.73 11.18
N PRO A 172 7.16 -9.65 12.07
CA PRO A 172 8.21 -10.67 12.11
C PRO A 172 7.68 -12.07 12.43
N ARG A 173 6.70 -12.19 13.34
CA ARG A 173 6.06 -13.49 13.68
C ARG A 173 5.29 -14.05 12.49
N LEU A 174 4.62 -13.20 11.73
CA LEU A 174 3.90 -13.56 10.51
C LEU A 174 4.83 -13.84 9.31
N GLY A 175 6.15 -13.66 9.46
CA GLY A 175 7.10 -13.86 8.38
C GLY A 175 7.04 -12.75 7.35
N ILE A 176 6.80 -11.52 7.78
CA ILE A 176 6.96 -10.30 6.99
C ILE A 176 8.25 -9.64 7.47
N THR A 177 9.24 -9.52 6.60
CA THR A 177 10.58 -9.02 6.94
C THR A 177 10.91 -7.75 6.15
N GLY A 178 11.80 -6.90 6.72
CA GLY A 178 12.30 -5.69 6.07
C GLY A 178 11.35 -4.51 6.08
N GLY A 179 10.24 -4.58 6.84
CA GLY A 179 9.32 -3.45 6.97
C GLY A 179 7.92 -3.79 7.43
N ILE A 180 7.03 -2.81 7.36
CA ILE A 180 5.62 -2.96 7.72
C ILE A 180 4.78 -3.44 6.53
N SER A 181 3.56 -3.91 6.82
CA SER A 181 2.54 -4.19 5.81
C SER A 181 1.77 -2.93 5.45
N ILE A 182 1.42 -2.80 4.18
CA ILE A 182 0.43 -1.84 3.69
C ILE A 182 -0.91 -2.56 3.66
N LEU A 183 -1.81 -2.22 4.59
CA LEU A 183 -3.06 -2.93 4.83
C LEU A 183 -4.23 -1.99 5.10
N GLY A 184 -5.43 -2.56 5.19
CA GLY A 184 -6.68 -1.87 5.49
C GLY A 184 -7.79 -2.23 4.51
N THR A 185 -8.77 -3.00 4.97
CA THR A 185 -9.90 -3.47 4.16
C THR A 185 -10.98 -2.41 3.99
N SER A 186 -11.27 -1.66 5.05
CA SER A 186 -12.26 -0.57 5.05
C SER A 186 -11.67 0.79 4.64
N GLY A 187 -10.35 0.93 4.68
CA GLY A 187 -9.62 2.19 4.48
C GLY A 187 -9.58 3.10 5.71
N ILE A 188 -10.31 2.78 6.77
CA ILE A 188 -10.30 3.52 8.03
C ILE A 188 -9.81 2.67 9.19
N VAL A 189 -9.30 3.33 10.22
CA VAL A 189 -8.96 2.73 11.52
C VAL A 189 -10.07 3.07 12.50
N GLU A 190 -10.76 2.04 12.99
CA GLU A 190 -11.76 2.16 14.05
C GLU A 190 -11.06 1.86 15.38
N PRO A 191 -10.98 2.85 16.29
CA PRO A 191 -10.31 2.67 17.57
C PRO A 191 -10.90 1.51 18.36
N MET A 192 -10.02 0.65 18.91
CA MET A 192 -10.39 -0.52 19.74
C MET A 192 -11.33 -1.51 19.05
N SER A 193 -11.16 -1.70 17.75
CA SER A 193 -12.02 -2.58 16.95
C SER A 193 -11.83 -4.06 17.33
N SER A 194 -12.88 -4.69 17.87
CA SER A 194 -12.90 -6.14 18.09
C SER A 194 -12.77 -6.93 16.79
N GLN A 195 -13.27 -6.38 15.67
CA GLN A 195 -13.14 -7.01 14.36
C GLN A 195 -11.68 -7.07 13.91
N ALA A 196 -10.90 -6.01 14.14
CA ALA A 196 -9.48 -6.00 13.79
C ALA A 196 -8.70 -7.07 14.59
N LEU A 197 -9.07 -7.31 15.83
CA LEU A 197 -8.50 -8.42 16.64
C LEU A 197 -8.86 -9.78 16.05
N LEU A 198 -10.11 -10.01 15.70
CA LEU A 198 -10.57 -11.25 15.07
C LEU A 198 -9.88 -11.50 13.72
N ASP A 199 -9.72 -10.46 12.92
CA ASP A 199 -9.03 -10.55 11.62
C ASP A 199 -7.55 -10.94 11.81
N THR A 200 -6.88 -10.39 12.82
CA THR A 200 -5.50 -10.76 13.19
C THR A 200 -5.39 -12.23 13.56
N ILE A 201 -6.29 -12.73 14.40
CA ILE A 201 -6.36 -14.15 14.79
C ILE A 201 -6.60 -15.04 13.56
N GLN A 202 -7.50 -14.64 12.66
CA GLN A 202 -7.78 -15.39 11.44
C GLN A 202 -6.57 -15.48 10.52
N VAL A 203 -5.80 -14.39 10.38
CA VAL A 203 -4.57 -14.37 9.58
C VAL A 203 -3.57 -15.36 10.16
N GLU A 204 -3.36 -15.35 11.47
CA GLU A 204 -2.44 -16.27 12.14
C GLU A 204 -2.87 -17.73 11.97
N LEU A 205 -4.16 -18.05 12.13
CA LEU A 205 -4.71 -19.39 11.93
C LEU A 205 -4.52 -19.88 10.49
N ARG A 206 -4.81 -19.04 9.49
CA ARG A 206 -4.61 -19.36 8.07
C ARG A 206 -3.14 -19.67 7.78
N GLN A 207 -2.22 -18.88 8.34
CA GLN A 207 -0.80 -19.09 8.16
C GLN A 207 -0.34 -20.41 8.78
N LYS A 208 -0.76 -20.72 10.02
CA LYS A 208 -0.44 -21.99 10.68
C LYS A 208 -0.93 -23.19 9.89
N LYS A 209 -2.17 -23.10 9.35
CA LYS A 209 -2.73 -24.13 8.45
C LYS A 209 -1.91 -24.28 7.17
N ALA A 210 -1.50 -23.17 6.54
CA ALA A 210 -0.69 -23.20 5.33
C ALA A 210 0.71 -23.79 5.55
N MET A 211 1.23 -23.71 6.79
CA MET A 211 2.48 -24.37 7.22
C MET A 211 2.30 -25.84 7.65
N GLY A 212 1.10 -26.43 7.47
CA GLY A 212 0.82 -27.84 7.77
C GLY A 212 0.55 -28.15 9.24
N GLN A 213 0.33 -27.14 10.09
CA GLN A 213 -0.03 -27.37 11.49
C GLN A 213 -1.48 -27.85 11.61
N GLN A 214 -1.67 -29.01 12.24
CA GLN A 214 -3.00 -29.65 12.38
C GLN A 214 -3.68 -29.33 13.73
N MET A 215 -2.91 -28.91 14.73
CA MET A 215 -3.43 -28.55 16.06
C MET A 215 -2.87 -27.22 16.51
N ILE A 216 -3.72 -26.39 17.10
CA ILE A 216 -3.37 -25.08 17.65
C ILE A 216 -3.98 -25.00 19.04
N ALA A 217 -3.18 -24.68 20.04
CA ALA A 217 -3.68 -24.34 21.38
C ALA A 217 -3.91 -22.83 21.46
N VAL A 218 -5.09 -22.44 21.88
CA VAL A 218 -5.43 -21.03 22.18
C VAL A 218 -5.52 -20.90 23.69
N THR A 219 -4.73 -20.01 24.25
CA THR A 219 -4.76 -19.69 25.69
C THR A 219 -5.14 -18.23 25.88
N PRO A 220 -5.86 -17.88 26.97
CA PRO A 220 -6.17 -16.49 27.28
C PRO A 220 -4.95 -15.67 27.58
#